data_a15cfd5cd50a7d2965b41ed47b667419
#
_entry.id   a15cfd5cd50a7d2965b41ed47b667419
#
_cell.length_a   1.000
_cell.length_b   1.000
_cell.length_c   1.000
_cell.angle_alpha   90.00
_cell.angle_beta   90.00
_cell.angle_gamma   90.00
#
_symmetry.space_group_name_H-M   'P 1'
#
loop_
_entity.id
_entity.type
_entity.pdbx_description
1 polymer ?
#
loop_
_entity_poly.entity_id
_entity_poly.type
_entity_poly.pdbx_seq_one_letter_code
_entity_poly.pdbx_strand_id
1 'polypeptide(L)'
;MNTNRRSFLKLGGAALGASTLPFLKMLPAQAAGEDVIVAVMGQTINSLDLHRTGTNRPSYQVAVNVYDRLVSFGTKTAEDGNLSYDYSVIEPEIAESWEETKEALIFKLKPSGKFHDGTPITAADVKWSFDRALALGGFPAVQMKAGSLEDPKQFEVIDDLTFKINLIRPSKLTLPDLAVPIPMVINSKVALANATTEDPWATEYLHKTPAGSGAFMVERWDPGQQLVYTRNENYTSGPVPAVKRVIVREVPSPATRRALLERGDVNLSFNMPNKDAKELAGIDGLNIQTTPIENSIYSLCPNLAFEPFQDKRVRQAIAWSVPYQ
;
A
#
# COMPACT_ATOMS: atom_id res chain seq x y z
N MET A 1 -52.72 -47.38 15.60
CA MET A 1 -52.46 -46.47 16.69
C MET A 1 -51.66 -45.28 16.15
N ASN A 2 -52.38 -44.20 15.93
CA ASN A 2 -51.82 -42.93 15.41
C ASN A 2 -51.19 -42.16 16.57
N THR A 3 -49.89 -41.94 16.53
CA THR A 3 -49.20 -41.04 17.48
C THR A 3 -48.84 -39.75 16.75
N ASN A 4 -49.45 -38.72 17.21
CA ASN A 4 -49.49 -37.36 16.73
C ASN A 4 -48.15 -36.65 16.85
N ARG A 5 -47.59 -36.13 15.73
CA ARG A 5 -46.33 -35.37 15.64
C ARG A 5 -46.38 -33.92 16.21
N ARG A 6 -47.39 -33.60 17.02
CA ARG A 6 -47.64 -32.23 17.51
C ARG A 6 -47.25 -31.96 18.97
N SER A 7 -46.66 -32.91 19.71
CA SER A 7 -46.42 -32.78 21.15
C SER A 7 -44.93 -32.60 21.56
N PHE A 8 -44.02 -32.32 20.62
CA PHE A 8 -42.58 -32.15 20.97
C PHE A 8 -42.11 -30.71 20.96
N LEU A 9 -42.97 -29.71 20.91
CA LEU A 9 -42.62 -28.29 20.85
C LEU A 9 -42.96 -27.48 22.10
N LYS A 10 -43.10 -28.14 23.24
CA LYS A 10 -43.28 -27.42 24.54
C LYS A 10 -42.49 -28.12 25.63
N LEU A 11 -41.19 -27.87 25.72
CA LEU A 11 -40.35 -27.85 26.91
C LEU A 11 -38.87 -27.74 26.45
N GLY A 12 -38.30 -26.59 26.57
CA GLY A 12 -36.90 -26.33 26.22
C GLY A 12 -36.57 -24.85 26.18
N GLY A 13 -37.19 -24.07 27.06
CA GLY A 13 -36.74 -22.75 27.39
C GLY A 13 -35.56 -22.82 28.37
N ALA A 14 -34.35 -23.04 27.88
CA ALA A 14 -33.13 -22.87 28.66
C ALA A 14 -32.22 -21.92 27.94
N ALA A 15 -31.97 -20.80 28.54
CA ALA A 15 -31.05 -19.73 28.31
C ALA A 15 -29.88 -20.09 27.35
N LEU A 16 -30.00 -19.76 26.08
CA LEU A 16 -28.85 -19.44 25.24
C LEU A 16 -28.45 -18.04 25.62
N GLY A 17 -27.39 -17.92 26.42
CA GLY A 17 -26.69 -16.67 26.63
C GLY A 17 -26.30 -16.09 25.27
N ALA A 18 -26.99 -15.05 24.87
CA ALA A 18 -26.60 -14.22 23.76
C ALA A 18 -25.24 -13.62 24.13
N SER A 19 -24.15 -14.22 23.64
CA SER A 19 -22.88 -13.54 23.51
C SER A 19 -23.16 -12.41 22.55
N THR A 20 -23.44 -11.24 23.08
CA THR A 20 -23.45 -9.98 22.33
C THR A 20 -22.03 -9.71 21.91
N LEU A 21 -21.61 -10.32 20.79
CA LEU A 21 -20.52 -9.73 20.01
C LEU A 21 -20.95 -8.26 19.77
N PRO A 22 -20.08 -7.29 20.08
CA PRO A 22 -20.41 -5.92 19.75
C PRO A 22 -20.50 -5.85 18.23
N PHE A 23 -21.73 -5.87 17.71
CA PHE A 23 -22.00 -5.41 16.35
C PHE A 23 -21.54 -3.95 16.35
N LEU A 24 -20.32 -3.71 15.88
CA LEU A 24 -19.91 -2.36 15.51
C LEU A 24 -21.01 -1.86 14.56
N LYS A 25 -21.81 -0.89 15.03
CA LYS A 25 -22.82 -0.23 14.21
C LYS A 25 -22.07 0.30 12.99
N MET A 26 -22.26 -0.33 11.86
CA MET A 26 -21.81 0.20 10.59
C MET A 26 -22.63 1.48 10.38
N LEU A 27 -22.00 2.63 10.52
CA LEU A 27 -22.59 3.88 10.08
C LEU A 27 -22.68 3.79 8.56
N PRO A 28 -23.84 4.01 7.94
CA PRO A 28 -23.96 4.13 6.51
C PRO A 28 -23.05 5.26 6.00
N ALA A 29 -22.53 5.16 4.79
CA ALA A 29 -21.65 6.18 4.21
C ALA A 29 -22.33 7.57 4.17
N GLN A 30 -23.64 7.63 3.99
CA GLN A 30 -24.43 8.86 4.06
C GLN A 30 -24.47 9.51 5.46
N ALA A 31 -24.14 8.74 6.52
CA ALA A 31 -24.00 9.27 7.89
C ALA A 31 -22.56 9.66 8.23
N ALA A 32 -21.59 9.27 7.41
CA ALA A 32 -20.23 9.79 7.44
C ALA A 32 -20.26 11.11 6.67
N GLY A 33 -20.19 12.28 7.32
CA GLY A 33 -20.26 13.61 6.67
C GLY A 33 -19.44 13.72 5.37
N GLU A 34 -19.62 14.81 4.61
CA GLU A 34 -19.03 15.05 3.28
C GLU A 34 -17.51 14.88 3.20
N ASP A 35 -16.81 14.92 4.33
CA ASP A 35 -15.36 14.84 4.46
C ASP A 35 -14.82 13.43 4.77
N VAL A 36 -15.66 12.39 4.79
CA VAL A 36 -15.29 11.03 5.17
C VAL A 36 -15.55 10.03 4.04
N ILE A 37 -14.57 9.24 3.69
CA ILE A 37 -14.72 8.11 2.76
C ILE A 37 -14.71 6.80 3.55
N VAL A 38 -15.70 5.94 3.31
CA VAL A 38 -15.74 4.55 3.77
C VAL A 38 -15.44 3.65 2.58
N ALA A 39 -14.35 2.92 2.67
CA ALA A 39 -13.91 1.96 1.65
C ALA A 39 -13.96 0.53 2.17
N VAL A 40 -14.17 -0.43 1.28
CA VAL A 40 -14.09 -1.86 1.59
C VAL A 40 -13.14 -2.59 0.65
N MET A 41 -12.44 -3.59 1.18
CA MET A 41 -11.55 -4.45 0.41
C MET A 41 -11.57 -5.88 0.93
N GLY A 42 -11.16 -6.84 0.10
CA GLY A 42 -11.22 -8.26 0.45
C GLY A 42 -10.19 -8.70 1.49
N GLN A 43 -9.12 -7.94 1.63
CA GLN A 43 -8.04 -8.18 2.58
C GLN A 43 -7.42 -6.83 2.92
N THR A 44 -7.19 -6.55 4.21
CA THR A 44 -6.50 -5.34 4.64
C THR A 44 -5.00 -5.56 4.78
N ILE A 45 -4.34 -4.51 5.23
CA ILE A 45 -2.90 -4.51 5.44
C ILE A 45 -2.49 -5.47 6.55
N ASN A 46 -1.26 -5.98 6.47
CA ASN A 46 -0.65 -6.76 7.54
C ASN A 46 0.58 -6.07 8.15
N SER A 47 0.94 -4.88 7.68
CA SER A 47 2.04 -4.08 8.23
C SER A 47 1.88 -2.62 7.83
N LEU A 48 2.29 -1.69 8.72
CA LEU A 48 2.45 -0.27 8.42
C LEU A 48 3.87 0.06 7.91
N ASP A 49 4.76 -0.92 7.93
CA ASP A 49 6.14 -0.84 7.45
C ASP A 49 6.31 -1.69 6.19
N LEU A 50 6.52 -1.04 5.05
CA LEU A 50 6.68 -1.72 3.77
C LEU A 50 8.08 -2.36 3.61
N HIS A 51 9.07 -1.97 4.41
CA HIS A 51 10.39 -2.62 4.41
C HIS A 51 10.40 -3.95 5.18
N ARG A 52 9.36 -4.27 5.92
CA ARG A 52 9.26 -5.53 6.64
C ARG A 52 9.06 -6.70 5.68
N THR A 53 9.84 -7.77 5.85
CA THR A 53 9.66 -9.00 5.08
C THR A 53 8.28 -9.62 5.35
N GLY A 54 7.62 -10.10 4.30
CA GLY A 54 6.28 -10.72 4.38
C GLY A 54 5.13 -9.72 4.36
N THR A 55 5.39 -8.44 4.10
CA THR A 55 4.36 -7.42 3.90
C THR A 55 3.50 -7.76 2.68
N ASN A 56 2.19 -7.72 2.84
CA ASN A 56 1.24 -8.05 1.79
C ASN A 56 1.00 -6.87 0.81
N ARG A 57 0.45 -7.18 -0.37
CA ARG A 57 0.16 -6.16 -1.39
C ARG A 57 -0.79 -5.04 -0.89
N PRO A 58 -1.85 -5.29 -0.11
CA PRO A 58 -2.67 -4.22 0.45
C PRO A 58 -1.88 -3.18 1.26
N SER A 59 -0.77 -3.56 1.90
CA SER A 59 0.06 -2.62 2.68
C SER A 59 0.73 -1.54 1.83
N TYR A 60 0.82 -1.70 0.51
CA TYR A 60 1.32 -0.65 -0.38
C TYR A 60 0.51 0.64 -0.32
N GLN A 61 -0.79 0.57 0.02
CA GLN A 61 -1.60 1.77 0.26
C GLN A 61 -1.04 2.64 1.42
N VAL A 62 -0.38 2.03 2.40
CA VAL A 62 0.25 2.78 3.49
C VAL A 62 1.43 3.57 2.95
N ALA A 63 2.29 2.93 2.15
CA ALA A 63 3.46 3.60 1.59
C ALA A 63 3.10 4.81 0.72
N VAL A 64 2.05 4.73 -0.08
CA VAL A 64 1.66 5.82 -0.99
C VAL A 64 0.79 6.91 -0.36
N ASN A 65 0.26 6.69 0.84
CA ASN A 65 -0.60 7.67 1.52
C ASN A 65 0.04 8.25 2.78
N VAL A 66 0.91 7.48 3.45
CA VAL A 66 1.47 7.83 4.77
C VAL A 66 2.94 8.24 4.68
N TYR A 67 3.61 7.82 3.63
CA TYR A 67 5.02 8.15 3.38
C TYR A 67 5.17 8.87 2.06
N ASP A 68 6.21 9.67 1.95
CA ASP A 68 6.67 10.26 0.69
C ASP A 68 8.00 9.62 0.25
N ARG A 69 8.35 9.84 -1.02
CA ARG A 69 9.59 9.43 -1.67
C ARG A 69 10.34 10.66 -2.17
N LEU A 70 11.51 10.49 -2.71
CA LEU A 70 12.22 11.60 -3.37
C LEU A 70 11.43 12.14 -4.56
N VAL A 71 10.90 11.23 -5.35
CA VAL A 71 10.15 11.51 -6.59
C VAL A 71 8.94 10.60 -6.69
N SER A 72 7.97 10.99 -7.52
CA SER A 72 6.78 10.21 -7.86
C SER A 72 6.62 10.08 -9.37
N PHE A 73 5.77 9.16 -9.82
CA PHE A 73 5.30 9.16 -11.19
C PHE A 73 4.27 10.27 -11.39
N GLY A 74 4.29 10.87 -12.57
CA GLY A 74 3.24 11.79 -13.00
C GLY A 74 1.88 11.09 -13.16
N THR A 75 0.86 11.86 -13.46
CA THR A 75 -0.49 11.37 -13.72
C THR A 75 -0.97 11.74 -15.11
N LYS A 76 -1.77 10.85 -15.71
CA LYS A 76 -2.47 11.07 -16.97
C LYS A 76 -3.95 10.74 -16.82
N THR A 77 -4.79 11.42 -17.59
CA THR A 77 -6.20 11.07 -17.72
C THR A 77 -6.36 10.12 -18.91
N ALA A 78 -6.91 8.92 -18.66
CA ALA A 78 -7.23 7.96 -19.70
C ALA A 78 -8.44 8.41 -20.54
N GLU A 79 -8.69 7.77 -21.68
CA GLU A 79 -9.81 8.11 -22.58
C GLU A 79 -11.19 8.02 -21.92
N ASP A 80 -11.33 7.14 -20.93
CA ASP A 80 -12.55 6.98 -20.12
C ASP A 80 -12.69 8.02 -18.99
N GLY A 81 -11.77 9.01 -18.90
CA GLY A 81 -11.73 10.04 -17.88
C GLY A 81 -11.12 9.63 -16.54
N ASN A 82 -10.69 8.37 -16.40
CA ASN A 82 -10.05 7.89 -15.20
C ASN A 82 -8.60 8.38 -15.09
N LEU A 83 -8.15 8.65 -13.87
CA LEU A 83 -6.74 8.97 -13.59
C LEU A 83 -5.90 7.69 -13.52
N SER A 84 -4.71 7.74 -14.14
CA SER A 84 -3.71 6.68 -14.10
C SER A 84 -2.32 7.29 -13.92
N TYR A 85 -1.36 6.50 -13.47
CA TYR A 85 0.03 6.92 -13.48
C TYR A 85 0.54 7.08 -14.92
N ASP A 86 1.32 8.13 -15.14
CA ASP A 86 2.16 8.28 -16.32
C ASP A 86 3.60 7.87 -15.98
N TYR A 87 3.97 6.64 -16.31
CA TYR A 87 5.29 6.10 -16.03
C TYR A 87 6.41 6.72 -16.88
N SER A 88 6.08 7.55 -17.85
CA SER A 88 7.05 8.29 -18.66
C SER A 88 7.47 9.61 -18.02
N VAL A 89 6.74 10.06 -17.00
CA VAL A 89 6.97 11.33 -16.31
C VAL A 89 7.36 11.08 -14.87
N ILE A 90 8.46 11.67 -14.42
CA ILE A 90 8.88 11.69 -13.02
C ILE A 90 8.70 13.09 -12.49
N GLU A 91 8.03 13.22 -11.36
CA GLU A 91 7.71 14.48 -10.69
C GLU A 91 8.40 14.59 -9.34
N PRO A 92 8.75 15.81 -8.88
CA PRO A 92 9.26 16.03 -7.54
C PRO A 92 8.24 15.67 -6.46
N GLU A 93 8.67 14.95 -5.39
CA GLU A 93 7.84 14.70 -4.20
C GLU A 93 8.48 15.35 -2.96
N ILE A 94 9.39 14.68 -2.23
CA ILE A 94 10.21 15.34 -1.18
C ILE A 94 11.32 16.19 -1.80
N ALA A 95 11.92 15.72 -2.89
CA ALA A 95 12.87 16.51 -3.63
C ALA A 95 12.17 17.72 -4.28
N GLU A 96 12.82 18.87 -4.27
CA GLU A 96 12.44 20.04 -5.05
C GLU A 96 12.94 19.92 -6.50
N SER A 97 14.14 19.34 -6.65
CA SER A 97 14.79 19.13 -7.94
C SER A 97 15.88 18.06 -7.83
N TRP A 98 16.34 17.59 -8.97
CA TRP A 98 17.52 16.73 -9.03
C TRP A 98 18.35 17.02 -10.30
N GLU A 99 19.62 16.65 -10.19
CA GLU A 99 20.56 16.66 -11.32
C GLU A 99 21.00 15.21 -11.59
N GLU A 100 20.97 14.82 -12.86
CA GLU A 100 21.46 13.53 -13.31
C GLU A 100 22.75 13.69 -14.10
N THR A 101 23.79 13.03 -13.64
CA THR A 101 25.07 12.92 -14.33
C THR A 101 25.35 11.46 -14.71
N LYS A 102 26.47 11.19 -15.38
CA LYS A 102 26.86 9.79 -15.67
C LYS A 102 27.24 9.00 -14.42
N GLU A 103 27.67 9.70 -13.36
CA GLU A 103 28.20 9.09 -12.15
C GLU A 103 27.27 9.20 -10.94
N ALA A 104 26.28 10.10 -10.96
CA ALA A 104 25.45 10.36 -9.81
C ALA A 104 24.07 10.95 -10.14
N LEU A 105 23.11 10.73 -9.23
CA LEU A 105 21.90 11.52 -9.06
C LEU A 105 22.05 12.39 -7.81
N ILE A 106 21.84 13.70 -7.94
CA ILE A 106 21.95 14.65 -6.83
C ILE A 106 20.62 15.32 -6.60
N PHE A 107 20.01 15.08 -5.45
CA PHE A 107 18.70 15.61 -5.09
C PHE A 107 18.81 16.80 -4.14
N LYS A 108 18.06 17.86 -4.42
CA LYS A 108 17.80 18.96 -3.49
C LYS A 108 16.44 18.74 -2.85
N LEU A 109 16.39 18.63 -1.53
CA LEU A 109 15.15 18.43 -0.78
C LEU A 109 14.43 19.76 -0.56
N LYS A 110 13.11 19.74 -0.48
CA LYS A 110 12.27 20.90 -0.14
C LYS A 110 12.57 21.36 1.28
N PRO A 111 12.97 22.63 1.52
CA PRO A 111 13.22 23.14 2.87
C PRO A 111 11.95 23.13 3.77
N SER A 112 10.77 23.13 3.14
CA SER A 112 9.47 23.05 3.84
C SER A 112 9.07 21.63 4.24
N GLY A 113 9.82 20.60 3.78
CA GLY A 113 9.50 19.19 4.02
C GLY A 113 9.43 18.85 5.50
N LYS A 114 8.31 18.22 5.94
CA LYS A 114 8.10 17.83 7.34
C LYS A 114 7.48 16.45 7.45
N PHE A 115 7.92 15.72 8.46
CA PHE A 115 7.24 14.53 8.92
C PHE A 115 5.95 14.84 9.67
N HIS A 116 5.13 13.83 9.94
CA HIS A 116 3.85 13.97 10.67
C HIS A 116 4.00 14.55 12.07
N ASP A 117 5.14 14.39 12.71
CA ASP A 117 5.47 14.96 14.02
C ASP A 117 5.95 16.42 13.95
N GLY A 118 6.01 17.00 12.75
CA GLY A 118 6.46 18.37 12.49
C GLY A 118 7.96 18.53 12.36
N THR A 119 8.75 17.50 12.57
CA THR A 119 10.22 17.57 12.38
C THR A 119 10.58 17.69 10.90
N PRO A 120 11.66 18.41 10.54
CA PRO A 120 12.08 18.58 9.15
C PRO A 120 12.60 17.26 8.57
N ILE A 121 12.33 17.04 7.28
CA ILE A 121 12.91 15.95 6.51
C ILE A 121 14.32 16.34 6.07
N THR A 122 15.27 15.44 6.27
CA THR A 122 16.68 15.67 5.93
C THR A 122 17.24 14.58 5.02
N ALA A 123 18.37 14.86 4.37
CA ALA A 123 19.11 13.89 3.57
C ALA A 123 19.59 12.69 4.41
N ALA A 124 19.79 12.88 5.72
CA ALA A 124 20.12 11.79 6.64
C ALA A 124 18.95 10.80 6.81
N ASP A 125 17.70 11.29 6.80
CA ASP A 125 16.51 10.42 6.85
C ASP A 125 16.38 9.60 5.57
N VAL A 126 16.65 10.20 4.41
CA VAL A 126 16.67 9.50 3.10
C VAL A 126 17.71 8.39 3.12
N LYS A 127 18.96 8.72 3.51
CA LYS A 127 20.03 7.74 3.60
C LYS A 127 19.67 6.58 4.53
N TRP A 128 19.22 6.89 5.74
CA TRP A 128 18.83 5.87 6.71
C TRP A 128 17.74 4.95 6.18
N SER A 129 16.73 5.49 5.49
CA SER A 129 15.64 4.72 4.93
C SER A 129 16.12 3.78 3.83
N PHE A 130 17.02 4.21 2.97
CA PHE A 130 17.58 3.41 1.89
C PHE A 130 18.55 2.34 2.43
N ASP A 131 19.39 2.69 3.39
CA ASP A 131 20.26 1.74 4.10
C ASP A 131 19.42 0.65 4.76
N ARG A 132 18.30 1.02 5.40
CA ARG A 132 17.37 0.11 6.04
C ARG A 132 16.72 -0.86 5.04
N ALA A 133 16.24 -0.35 3.90
CA ALA A 133 15.63 -1.18 2.87
C ALA A 133 16.59 -2.27 2.36
N LEU A 134 17.87 -1.95 2.21
CA LEU A 134 18.90 -2.92 1.83
C LEU A 134 19.24 -3.88 2.97
N ALA A 135 19.39 -3.38 4.20
CA ALA A 135 19.82 -4.17 5.36
C ALA A 135 18.76 -5.22 5.77
N LEU A 136 17.48 -4.90 5.70
CA LEU A 136 16.41 -5.84 6.03
C LEU A 136 16.25 -6.97 4.99
N GLY A 137 16.80 -6.79 3.80
CA GLY A 137 16.78 -7.83 2.77
C GLY A 137 15.39 -8.06 2.19
N GLY A 138 15.12 -9.29 1.71
CA GLY A 138 13.84 -9.67 1.15
C GLY A 138 13.41 -8.85 -0.06
N PHE A 139 12.10 -8.66 -0.23
CA PHE A 139 11.56 -7.93 -1.37
C PHE A 139 12.02 -6.45 -1.44
N PRO A 140 12.12 -5.70 -0.32
CA PRO A 140 12.62 -4.33 -0.36
C PRO A 140 14.02 -4.23 -0.98
N ALA A 141 14.96 -5.06 -0.55
CA ALA A 141 16.31 -5.07 -1.12
C ALA A 141 16.32 -5.51 -2.60
N VAL A 142 15.46 -6.44 -2.99
CA VAL A 142 15.32 -6.85 -4.40
C VAL A 142 14.81 -5.70 -5.26
N GLN A 143 13.82 -4.96 -4.76
CA GLN A 143 13.28 -3.78 -5.46
C GLN A 143 14.35 -2.69 -5.61
N MET A 144 15.04 -2.32 -4.53
CA MET A 144 16.14 -1.34 -4.59
C MET A 144 17.23 -1.74 -5.61
N LYS A 145 17.58 -3.03 -5.65
CA LYS A 145 18.56 -3.56 -6.60
C LYS A 145 18.10 -3.52 -8.05
N ALA A 146 16.79 -3.58 -8.31
CA ALA A 146 16.24 -3.40 -9.66
C ALA A 146 16.60 -2.04 -10.25
N GLY A 147 16.61 -0.99 -9.41
CA GLY A 147 17.10 0.34 -9.74
C GLY A 147 18.63 0.50 -9.66
N SER A 148 19.40 -0.58 -9.48
CA SER A 148 20.86 -0.53 -9.27
C SER A 148 21.28 0.18 -7.96
N LEU A 149 20.41 0.16 -6.96
CA LEU A 149 20.65 0.65 -5.60
C LEU A 149 21.00 -0.55 -4.72
N GLU A 150 22.28 -0.92 -4.66
CA GLU A 150 22.74 -2.24 -4.17
C GLU A 150 23.61 -2.18 -2.93
N ASP A 151 24.31 -1.06 -2.72
CA ASP A 151 25.29 -0.86 -1.65
C ASP A 151 25.03 0.44 -0.89
N PRO A 152 24.94 0.41 0.45
CA PRO A 152 24.83 1.61 1.26
C PRO A 152 25.88 2.72 0.98
N LYS A 153 27.04 2.35 0.45
CA LYS A 153 28.09 3.30 0.03
C LYS A 153 27.68 4.18 -1.16
N GLN A 154 26.65 3.82 -1.89
CA GLN A 154 26.10 4.67 -2.95
C GLN A 154 25.41 5.91 -2.38
N PHE A 155 24.92 5.86 -1.15
CA PHE A 155 24.08 6.88 -0.52
C PHE A 155 24.94 7.85 0.29
N GLU A 156 24.98 9.09 -0.16
CA GLU A 156 25.83 10.14 0.42
C GLU A 156 24.99 11.34 0.86
N VAL A 157 25.17 11.76 2.11
CA VAL A 157 24.61 13.00 2.65
C VAL A 157 25.65 14.11 2.42
N ILE A 158 25.36 15.05 1.53
CA ILE A 158 26.24 16.19 1.27
C ILE A 158 26.02 17.27 2.34
N ASP A 159 24.75 17.60 2.58
CA ASP A 159 24.28 18.50 3.63
C ASP A 159 22.84 18.10 4.02
N ASP A 160 22.21 18.83 4.94
CA ASP A 160 20.87 18.49 5.44
C ASP A 160 19.80 18.41 4.35
N LEU A 161 19.96 19.15 3.26
CA LEU A 161 18.98 19.23 2.15
C LEU A 161 19.53 18.68 0.83
N THR A 162 20.76 18.14 0.82
CA THR A 162 21.36 17.60 -0.40
C THR A 162 21.73 16.14 -0.22
N PHE A 163 21.05 15.28 -0.96
CA PHE A 163 21.27 13.84 -0.99
C PHE A 163 21.83 13.42 -2.35
N LYS A 164 22.84 12.55 -2.35
CA LYS A 164 23.48 12.07 -3.57
C LYS A 164 23.46 10.54 -3.62
N ILE A 165 23.16 10.01 -4.79
CA ILE A 165 23.29 8.60 -5.13
C ILE A 165 24.45 8.46 -6.10
N ASN A 166 25.53 7.80 -5.70
CA ASN A 166 26.64 7.45 -6.57
C ASN A 166 26.26 6.23 -7.41
N LEU A 167 26.25 6.36 -8.74
CA LEU A 167 25.84 5.28 -9.65
C LEU A 167 27.01 4.30 -9.84
N ILE A 168 26.75 3.01 -9.60
CA ILE A 168 27.73 1.94 -9.83
C ILE A 168 27.81 1.51 -11.29
N ARG A 169 26.75 1.78 -12.05
CA ARG A 169 26.64 1.56 -13.50
C ARG A 169 25.50 2.43 -14.06
N PRO A 170 25.54 2.75 -15.35
CA PRO A 170 24.41 3.41 -16.01
C PRO A 170 23.17 2.49 -15.96
N SER A 171 22.04 3.02 -15.50
CA SER A 171 20.77 2.33 -15.47
C SER A 171 19.62 3.30 -15.72
N LYS A 172 18.78 3.00 -16.73
CA LYS A 172 17.57 3.76 -17.01
C LYS A 172 16.47 3.54 -15.96
N LEU A 173 16.64 2.55 -15.08
CA LEU A 173 15.66 2.20 -14.06
C LEU A 173 15.90 2.90 -12.73
N THR A 174 17.09 3.46 -12.47
CA THR A 174 17.42 4.04 -11.17
C THR A 174 16.45 5.14 -10.77
N LEU A 175 16.21 6.13 -11.60
CA LEU A 175 15.30 7.23 -11.30
C LEU A 175 13.83 6.77 -11.22
N PRO A 176 13.27 6.00 -12.19
CA PRO A 176 11.92 5.44 -12.05
C PRO A 176 11.73 4.55 -10.82
N ASP A 177 12.76 3.80 -10.41
CA ASP A 177 12.68 2.93 -9.23
C ASP A 177 12.61 3.72 -7.91
N LEU A 178 13.01 4.98 -7.90
CA LEU A 178 12.80 5.89 -6.76
C LEU A 178 11.34 6.38 -6.63
N ALA A 179 10.52 6.23 -7.68
CA ALA A 179 9.10 6.61 -7.68
C ALA A 179 8.16 5.48 -7.24
N VAL A 180 8.66 4.24 -7.09
CA VAL A 180 7.85 3.12 -6.54
C VAL A 180 7.75 3.20 -5.01
N PRO A 181 6.84 2.45 -4.36
CA PRO A 181 6.57 2.59 -2.92
C PRO A 181 7.73 2.23 -1.98
N ILE A 182 8.66 1.36 -2.38
CA ILE A 182 9.74 0.88 -1.50
C ILE A 182 10.72 1.98 -1.07
N PRO A 183 11.21 2.88 -1.94
CA PRO A 183 12.09 3.97 -1.54
C PRO A 183 11.41 5.08 -0.71
N MET A 184 10.42 4.71 0.10
CA MET A 184 9.76 5.63 1.04
C MET A 184 10.74 6.16 2.08
N VAL A 185 10.56 7.43 2.47
CA VAL A 185 11.40 8.08 3.48
C VAL A 185 10.73 8.03 4.84
N ILE A 186 11.45 7.52 5.81
CA ILE A 186 11.00 7.28 7.18
C ILE A 186 11.70 8.28 8.10
N ASN A 187 11.00 8.81 9.09
CA ASN A 187 11.61 9.63 10.15
C ASN A 187 12.63 8.79 10.95
N SER A 188 13.88 8.95 10.62
CA SER A 188 14.98 8.18 11.19
C SER A 188 15.16 8.45 12.69
N LYS A 189 14.84 9.66 13.16
CA LYS A 189 14.94 10.03 14.59
C LYS A 189 13.92 9.26 15.42
N VAL A 190 12.66 9.18 14.93
CA VAL A 190 11.60 8.40 15.58
C VAL A 190 11.96 6.92 15.58
N ALA A 191 12.43 6.40 14.45
CA ALA A 191 12.83 5.00 14.33
C ALA A 191 13.98 4.67 15.30
N LEU A 192 15.06 5.45 15.29
CA LEU A 192 16.24 5.24 16.16
C LEU A 192 15.90 5.37 17.65
N ALA A 193 14.98 6.25 18.02
CA ALA A 193 14.51 6.37 19.41
C ALA A 193 13.76 5.13 19.90
N ASN A 194 13.27 4.28 18.99
CA ASN A 194 12.54 3.04 19.29
C ASN A 194 13.30 1.78 18.85
N ALA A 195 14.52 1.92 18.38
CA ALA A 195 15.40 0.81 18.06
C ALA A 195 15.96 0.15 19.32
N THR A 196 16.25 -1.14 19.23
CA THR A 196 16.92 -1.91 20.29
C THR A 196 18.16 -2.59 19.74
N THR A 197 18.98 -3.19 20.62
CA THR A 197 20.15 -3.98 20.19
C THR A 197 19.71 -5.16 19.29
N GLU A 198 18.56 -5.76 19.59
CA GLU A 198 18.00 -6.90 18.86
C GLU A 198 17.24 -6.46 17.59
N ASP A 199 16.72 -5.23 17.56
CA ASP A 199 16.02 -4.63 16.42
C ASP A 199 16.59 -3.23 16.11
N PRO A 200 17.81 -3.15 15.56
CA PRO A 200 18.49 -1.86 15.30
C PRO A 200 17.78 -1.03 14.21
N TRP A 201 16.88 -1.62 13.46
CA TRP A 201 16.10 -0.97 12.42
C TRP A 201 14.65 -0.63 12.83
N ALA A 202 14.31 -0.80 14.12
CA ALA A 202 13.00 -0.54 14.70
C ALA A 202 11.84 -1.19 13.92
N THR A 203 12.04 -2.41 13.43
CA THR A 203 11.09 -3.13 12.58
C THR A 203 9.79 -3.43 13.30
N GLU A 204 9.87 -3.84 14.58
CA GLU A 204 8.68 -4.15 15.39
C GLU A 204 7.91 -2.89 15.80
N TYR A 205 8.59 -1.77 15.98
CA TYR A 205 7.95 -0.48 16.23
C TYR A 205 7.24 0.03 14.97
N LEU A 206 7.97 0.14 13.84
CA LEU A 206 7.45 0.68 12.59
C LEU A 206 6.35 -0.21 11.96
N HIS A 207 6.36 -1.51 12.27
CA HIS A 207 5.28 -2.41 11.90
C HIS A 207 3.90 -1.92 12.38
N LYS A 208 3.84 -1.26 13.54
CA LYS A 208 2.61 -0.84 14.23
C LYS A 208 2.43 0.67 14.27
N THR A 209 3.50 1.44 14.15
CA THR A 209 3.51 2.89 14.31
C THR A 209 4.29 3.52 13.15
N PRO A 210 3.61 4.07 12.15
CA PRO A 210 4.30 4.66 11.01
C PRO A 210 4.96 5.98 11.39
N ALA A 211 6.08 6.27 10.77
CA ALA A 211 6.85 7.51 10.96
C ALA A 211 7.05 8.20 9.59
N GLY A 212 5.96 8.61 8.97
CA GLY A 212 5.91 9.14 7.61
C GLY A 212 5.72 10.65 7.54
N SER A 213 5.56 11.13 6.31
CA SER A 213 5.39 12.53 5.93
C SER A 213 4.21 12.76 4.99
N GLY A 214 3.57 11.68 4.52
CA GLY A 214 2.57 11.69 3.46
C GLY A 214 1.29 12.47 3.76
N ALA A 215 0.41 12.49 2.76
CA ALA A 215 -0.84 13.26 2.78
C ALA A 215 -1.85 12.80 3.84
N PHE A 216 -1.70 11.57 4.33
CA PHE A 216 -2.51 11.00 5.40
C PHE A 216 -1.64 10.43 6.53
N MET A 217 -2.20 10.46 7.75
CA MET A 217 -1.66 9.82 8.95
C MET A 217 -2.52 8.61 9.31
N VAL A 218 -1.95 7.59 9.91
CA VAL A 218 -2.72 6.48 10.49
C VAL A 218 -3.28 6.93 11.85
N GLU A 219 -4.59 7.05 11.93
CA GLU A 219 -5.31 7.34 13.18
C GLU A 219 -5.49 6.06 14.00
N ARG A 220 -5.82 4.94 13.32
CA ARG A 220 -6.09 3.67 13.98
C ARG A 220 -5.89 2.50 13.01
N TRP A 221 -5.30 1.44 13.48
CA TRP A 221 -5.22 0.18 12.78
C TRP A 221 -5.67 -0.99 13.68
N ASP A 222 -6.73 -1.67 13.27
CA ASP A 222 -7.22 -2.90 13.86
C ASP A 222 -6.96 -4.03 12.87
N PRO A 223 -5.93 -4.86 13.06
CA PRO A 223 -5.56 -5.91 12.12
C PRO A 223 -6.73 -6.84 11.80
N GLY A 224 -6.93 -7.15 10.51
CA GLY A 224 -8.04 -7.99 10.05
C GLY A 224 -9.43 -7.36 10.14
N GLN A 225 -9.54 -6.09 10.48
CA GLN A 225 -10.83 -5.38 10.59
C GLN A 225 -10.84 -4.08 9.80
N GLN A 226 -10.00 -3.12 10.19
CA GLN A 226 -9.99 -1.80 9.56
C GLN A 226 -8.68 -1.05 9.73
N LEU A 227 -8.47 -0.12 8.83
CA LEU A 227 -7.46 0.93 8.90
C LEU A 227 -8.15 2.28 8.74
N VAL A 228 -7.84 3.21 9.64
CA VAL A 228 -8.40 4.57 9.63
C VAL A 228 -7.27 5.55 9.38
N TYR A 229 -7.44 6.34 8.34
CA TYR A 229 -6.56 7.45 8.03
C TYR A 229 -7.22 8.78 8.42
N THR A 230 -6.40 9.72 8.89
CA THR A 230 -6.76 11.13 9.02
C THR A 230 -5.83 11.96 8.14
N ARG A 231 -6.36 13.06 7.58
CA ARG A 231 -5.61 13.97 6.72
C ARG A 231 -4.46 14.63 7.46
N ASN A 232 -3.31 14.76 6.82
CA ASN A 232 -2.22 15.59 7.30
C ASN A 232 -2.48 17.05 6.89
N GLU A 233 -2.89 17.88 7.84
CA GLU A 233 -3.18 19.30 7.59
C GLU A 233 -1.91 20.11 7.24
N ASN A 234 -0.73 19.56 7.55
CA ASN A 234 0.57 20.18 7.32
C ASN A 234 1.33 19.53 6.16
N TYR A 235 0.61 18.86 5.24
CA TYR A 235 1.24 18.20 4.11
C TYR A 235 1.99 19.18 3.21
N THR A 236 3.23 18.85 2.84
CA THR A 236 4.16 19.75 2.14
C THR A 236 4.62 19.26 0.77
N SER A 237 4.46 17.96 0.48
CA SER A 237 4.93 17.40 -0.80
C SER A 237 3.95 17.63 -1.96
N GLY A 238 2.67 17.95 -1.64
CA GLY A 238 1.62 18.21 -2.62
C GLY A 238 0.44 18.96 -2.01
N PRO A 239 -0.71 19.02 -2.71
CA PRO A 239 -1.92 19.64 -2.19
C PRO A 239 -2.48 18.86 -1.00
N VAL A 240 -2.99 19.57 0.01
CA VAL A 240 -3.70 18.93 1.13
C VAL A 240 -4.98 18.28 0.59
N PRO A 241 -5.26 16.99 0.88
CA PRO A 241 -6.44 16.30 0.40
C PRO A 241 -7.74 16.99 0.82
N ALA A 242 -8.78 16.99 -0.03
CA ALA A 242 -10.10 17.50 0.32
C ALA A 242 -10.76 16.64 1.41
N VAL A 243 -10.57 15.32 1.34
CA VAL A 243 -11.11 14.34 2.30
C VAL A 243 -10.32 14.40 3.61
N LYS A 244 -11.03 14.49 4.74
CA LYS A 244 -10.40 14.55 6.07
C LYS A 244 -10.12 13.19 6.68
N ARG A 245 -10.92 12.19 6.32
CA ARG A 245 -10.81 10.87 6.94
C ARG A 245 -11.16 9.75 5.96
N VAL A 246 -10.40 8.67 5.97
CA VAL A 246 -10.67 7.48 5.16
C VAL A 246 -10.69 6.26 6.08
N ILE A 247 -11.79 5.49 6.02
CA ILE A 247 -11.96 4.26 6.79
C ILE A 247 -11.94 3.10 5.80
N VAL A 248 -10.90 2.27 5.85
CA VAL A 248 -10.78 1.07 5.00
C VAL A 248 -11.12 -0.15 5.82
N ARG A 249 -12.20 -0.86 5.47
CA ARG A 249 -12.68 -2.05 6.19
C ARG A 249 -12.38 -3.32 5.41
N GLU A 250 -12.07 -4.39 6.16
CA GLU A 250 -11.94 -5.70 5.58
C GLU A 250 -13.30 -6.37 5.45
N VAL A 251 -13.68 -6.69 4.21
CA VAL A 251 -14.90 -7.43 3.88
C VAL A 251 -14.52 -8.50 2.85
N PRO A 252 -14.17 -9.72 3.28
CA PRO A 252 -13.64 -10.76 2.39
C PRO A 252 -14.59 -11.14 1.25
N SER A 253 -15.89 -11.24 1.51
CA SER A 253 -16.89 -11.64 0.52
C SER A 253 -17.11 -10.57 -0.57
N PRO A 254 -16.82 -10.85 -1.85
CA PRO A 254 -17.11 -9.91 -2.95
C PRO A 254 -18.61 -9.57 -3.05
N ALA A 255 -19.50 -10.55 -2.85
CA ALA A 255 -20.94 -10.33 -2.88
C ALA A 255 -21.40 -9.36 -1.79
N THR A 256 -20.82 -9.44 -0.59
CA THR A 256 -21.11 -8.50 0.48
C THR A 256 -20.60 -7.10 0.15
N ARG A 257 -19.36 -6.96 -0.42
CA ARG A 257 -18.82 -5.66 -0.84
C ARG A 257 -19.68 -5.03 -1.92
N ARG A 258 -20.16 -5.83 -2.89
CA ARG A 258 -21.11 -5.40 -3.92
C ARG A 258 -22.39 -4.85 -3.31
N ALA A 259 -23.04 -5.62 -2.43
CA ALA A 259 -24.28 -5.21 -1.79
C ALA A 259 -24.14 -3.92 -0.95
N LEU A 260 -23.00 -3.75 -0.26
CA LEU A 260 -22.72 -2.52 0.49
C LEU A 260 -22.60 -1.30 -0.45
N LEU A 261 -21.95 -1.48 -1.61
CA LEU A 261 -21.77 -0.42 -2.60
C LEU A 261 -23.12 -0.05 -3.27
N GLU A 262 -23.90 -1.04 -3.70
CA GLU A 262 -25.23 -0.83 -4.32
C GLU A 262 -26.21 -0.11 -3.39
N ARG A 263 -26.11 -0.33 -2.06
CA ARG A 263 -26.95 0.36 -1.07
C ARG A 263 -26.43 1.75 -0.66
N GLY A 264 -25.22 2.12 -1.09
CA GLY A 264 -24.57 3.34 -0.62
C GLY A 264 -24.08 3.30 0.82
N ASP A 265 -23.94 2.11 1.42
CA ASP A 265 -23.39 1.94 2.77
C ASP A 265 -21.87 2.20 2.80
N VAL A 266 -21.21 2.16 1.65
CA VAL A 266 -19.80 2.48 1.43
C VAL A 266 -19.63 3.33 0.18
N ASN A 267 -18.57 4.14 0.16
CA ASN A 267 -18.25 5.02 -0.97
C ASN A 267 -17.39 4.34 -2.03
N LEU A 268 -16.57 3.34 -1.61
CA LEU A 268 -15.55 2.74 -2.47
C LEU A 268 -15.40 1.25 -2.17
N SER A 269 -15.24 0.45 -3.21
CA SER A 269 -14.87 -0.97 -3.09
C SER A 269 -13.67 -1.27 -3.98
N PHE A 270 -12.61 -1.82 -3.38
CA PHE A 270 -11.41 -2.24 -4.11
C PHE A 270 -11.52 -3.67 -4.62
N ASN A 271 -10.87 -3.94 -5.74
CA ASN A 271 -10.66 -5.29 -6.29
C ASN A 271 -11.96 -6.09 -6.42
N MET A 272 -12.95 -5.49 -7.08
CA MET A 272 -14.19 -6.19 -7.46
C MET A 272 -13.89 -7.21 -8.56
N PRO A 273 -14.50 -8.41 -8.53
CA PRO A 273 -14.42 -9.35 -9.64
C PRO A 273 -14.88 -8.69 -10.95
N ASN A 274 -14.22 -9.01 -12.07
CA ASN A 274 -14.51 -8.41 -13.37
C ASN A 274 -15.99 -8.55 -13.78
N LYS A 275 -16.65 -9.68 -13.43
CA LYS A 275 -18.07 -9.89 -13.69
C LYS A 275 -18.91 -8.85 -12.94
N ASP A 276 -18.67 -8.70 -11.63
CA ASP A 276 -19.41 -7.75 -10.79
C ASP A 276 -19.15 -6.31 -11.24
N ALA A 277 -17.90 -5.96 -11.56
CA ALA A 277 -17.54 -4.64 -12.08
C ALA A 277 -18.30 -4.29 -13.37
N LYS A 278 -18.42 -5.25 -14.32
CA LYS A 278 -19.20 -5.05 -15.56
C LYS A 278 -20.68 -4.83 -15.30
N GLU A 279 -21.27 -5.54 -14.36
CA GLU A 279 -22.68 -5.39 -13.99
C GLU A 279 -22.92 -4.06 -13.26
N LEU A 280 -22.02 -3.68 -12.35
CA LEU A 280 -22.09 -2.41 -11.61
C LEU A 280 -21.92 -1.18 -12.51
N ALA A 281 -21.17 -1.29 -13.61
CA ALA A 281 -20.98 -0.21 -14.59
C ALA A 281 -22.29 0.28 -15.24
N GLY A 282 -23.37 -0.54 -15.20
CA GLY A 282 -24.68 -0.18 -15.69
C GLY A 282 -25.61 0.44 -14.65
N ILE A 283 -25.16 0.64 -13.42
CA ILE A 283 -25.98 1.18 -12.33
C ILE A 283 -25.73 2.70 -12.21
N ASP A 284 -26.79 3.47 -12.29
CA ASP A 284 -26.72 4.92 -12.13
C ASP A 284 -26.15 5.31 -10.76
N GLY A 285 -25.22 6.27 -10.77
CA GLY A 285 -24.55 6.76 -9.56
C GLY A 285 -23.34 5.93 -9.12
N LEU A 286 -23.01 4.83 -9.81
CA LEU A 286 -21.78 4.09 -9.61
C LEU A 286 -20.77 4.39 -10.73
N ASN A 287 -19.52 4.62 -10.34
CA ASN A 287 -18.40 4.78 -11.26
C ASN A 287 -17.44 3.61 -11.12
N ILE A 288 -17.09 2.96 -12.23
CA ILE A 288 -16.13 1.88 -12.28
C ILE A 288 -14.81 2.42 -12.81
N GLN A 289 -13.85 2.52 -11.92
CA GLN A 289 -12.50 2.91 -12.30
C GLN A 289 -11.65 1.66 -12.55
N THR A 290 -11.09 1.57 -13.74
CA THR A 290 -10.13 0.54 -14.12
C THR A 290 -8.79 1.16 -14.43
N THR A 291 -7.72 0.50 -14.03
CA THR A 291 -6.35 0.93 -14.37
C THR A 291 -5.70 -0.15 -15.22
N PRO A 292 -5.21 0.18 -16.42
CA PRO A 292 -4.43 -0.75 -17.21
C PRO A 292 -3.22 -1.27 -16.42
N ILE A 293 -2.95 -2.56 -16.53
CA ILE A 293 -1.73 -3.15 -15.94
C ILE A 293 -0.61 -3.02 -16.97
N GLU A 294 0.10 -1.89 -16.93
CA GLU A 294 1.13 -1.58 -17.93
C GLU A 294 2.51 -2.18 -17.58
N ASN A 295 2.87 -2.21 -16.28
CA ASN A 295 4.18 -2.66 -15.80
C ASN A 295 4.11 -3.95 -14.97
N SER A 296 3.24 -4.88 -15.35
CA SER A 296 3.07 -6.14 -14.63
C SER A 296 2.91 -7.30 -15.59
N ILE A 297 3.46 -8.43 -15.23
CA ILE A 297 3.27 -9.69 -15.95
C ILE A 297 2.68 -10.73 -15.00
N TYR A 298 1.79 -11.54 -15.50
CA TYR A 298 1.41 -12.77 -14.83
C TYR A 298 2.42 -13.86 -15.18
N SER A 299 3.07 -14.43 -14.19
CA SER A 299 4.01 -15.51 -14.37
C SER A 299 3.54 -16.75 -13.63
N LEU A 300 3.68 -17.90 -14.28
CA LEU A 300 3.49 -19.21 -13.67
C LEU A 300 4.88 -19.76 -13.34
N CYS A 301 5.25 -19.72 -12.06
CA CYS A 301 6.56 -20.15 -11.59
C CYS A 301 6.48 -21.53 -10.91
N PRO A 302 6.82 -22.62 -11.56
CA PRO A 302 6.84 -23.94 -10.92
C PRO A 302 7.87 -23.99 -9.78
N ASN A 303 7.43 -24.43 -8.60
CA ASN A 303 8.34 -24.66 -7.48
C ASN A 303 9.18 -25.92 -7.73
N LEU A 304 10.47 -25.77 -8.02
CA LEU A 304 11.36 -26.88 -8.31
C LEU A 304 11.66 -27.78 -7.11
N ALA A 305 11.30 -27.38 -5.88
CA ALA A 305 11.36 -28.27 -4.72
C ALA A 305 10.24 -29.32 -4.73
N PHE A 306 9.18 -29.13 -5.51
CA PHE A 306 8.13 -30.12 -5.73
C PHE A 306 8.57 -31.11 -6.79
N GLU A 307 8.72 -32.39 -6.43
CA GLU A 307 9.32 -33.43 -7.24
C GLU A 307 8.81 -33.50 -8.70
N PRO A 308 7.47 -33.45 -8.97
CA PRO A 308 6.99 -33.46 -10.35
C PRO A 308 7.52 -32.33 -11.21
N PHE A 309 7.85 -31.19 -10.62
CA PHE A 309 8.38 -30.05 -11.37
C PHE A 309 9.89 -30.09 -11.62
N GLN A 310 10.59 -31.08 -11.08
CA GLN A 310 11.99 -31.35 -11.42
C GLN A 310 12.11 -31.92 -12.84
N ASP A 311 11.10 -32.65 -13.32
CA ASP A 311 11.05 -33.11 -14.70
C ASP A 311 10.78 -31.96 -15.67
N LYS A 312 11.73 -31.69 -16.56
CA LYS A 312 11.63 -30.68 -17.60
C LYS A 312 10.38 -30.87 -18.48
N ARG A 313 10.00 -32.11 -18.77
CA ARG A 313 8.85 -32.44 -19.63
C ARG A 313 7.55 -31.96 -19.00
N VAL A 314 7.39 -32.09 -17.67
CA VAL A 314 6.22 -31.59 -16.93
C VAL A 314 6.13 -30.05 -17.05
N ARG A 315 7.25 -29.36 -16.86
CA ARG A 315 7.28 -27.89 -17.00
C ARG A 315 6.96 -27.45 -18.44
N GLN A 316 7.46 -28.17 -19.43
CA GLN A 316 7.17 -27.91 -20.84
C GLN A 316 5.69 -28.18 -21.16
N ALA A 317 5.11 -29.28 -20.64
CA ALA A 317 3.67 -29.56 -20.81
C ALA A 317 2.80 -28.42 -20.26
N ILE A 318 3.13 -27.88 -19.07
CA ILE A 318 2.44 -26.71 -18.50
C ILE A 318 2.60 -25.51 -19.43
N ALA A 319 3.81 -25.21 -19.90
CA ALA A 319 4.02 -24.08 -20.81
C ALA A 319 3.19 -24.20 -22.09
N TRP A 320 3.10 -25.38 -22.68
CA TRP A 320 2.29 -25.64 -23.87
C TRP A 320 0.77 -25.64 -23.60
N SER A 321 0.33 -25.78 -22.35
CA SER A 321 -1.08 -25.73 -21.99
C SER A 321 -1.63 -24.29 -21.83
N VAL A 322 -0.74 -23.29 -21.78
CA VAL A 322 -1.15 -21.88 -21.66
C VAL A 322 -1.62 -21.39 -23.04
N PRO A 323 -2.87 -20.89 -23.16
CA PRO A 323 -3.35 -20.29 -24.39
C PRO A 323 -2.71 -18.91 -24.57
N TYR A 324 -1.77 -18.78 -25.49
CA TYR A 324 -1.08 -17.53 -25.83
C TYR A 324 -1.84 -16.66 -26.84
N GLN A 325 -3.11 -16.94 -27.09
CA GLN A 325 -3.95 -16.20 -28.05
C GLN A 325 -4.93 -15.30 -27.33
#